data_087db28cf25553ed8d0196c2f25585bc
#
_entry.id   087db28cf25553ed8d0196c2f25585bc
#
_cell.length_a   1.000
_cell.length_b   1.000
_cell.length_c   1.000
_cell.angle_alpha   90.00
_cell.angle_beta   90.00
_cell.angle_gamma   90.00
#
_symmetry.space_group_name_H-M   'P 1'
#
loop_
_entity.id
_entity.type
_entity.pdbx_description
1 polymer ?
#
loop_
_entity_poly.entity_id
_entity_poly.type
_entity_poly.pdbx_seq_one_letter_code
_entity_poly.pdbx_strand_id
1 'polypeptide(L)'
;MRIFLTLLFALCLPLIGKAEYSHNYLDGYPLQMAAVGELDIAYRIAEPGPDKPKAVVIMGLGGSNVAWGDALISGLANGGYEILLLDNRDTGASTRFDEWGQPLLWWELLKYRLGFSVNAPYTLNEMGADVAGLMDAVGYEQAHIIGASMGGMIAQIVAAQYPGKTRSLISIMSTTNAPHLPPPTEEAEMRLRNLATGEAEANREQSIRDRGFYPESMQRHLMAIFKTGDRSDEVATIAAPTLVLHGADDGLVPPEHGRHTASLIPDSRFLLIEGMEHNMPEDIIPLLVDEMTGHMDAVESGALATRSLTTLDKKMAP
;
A
#
# COMPACT_ATOMS: atom_id res chain seq x y z
N MET A 1 15.67 -38.55 -22.34
CA MET A 1 15.83 -38.16 -23.76
C MET A 1 15.41 -36.70 -23.84
N ARG A 2 16.39 -35.88 -24.19
CA ARG A 2 16.40 -34.41 -24.24
C ARG A 2 15.35 -33.82 -25.16
N ILE A 3 14.68 -32.73 -24.78
CA ILE A 3 14.42 -31.64 -25.73
C ILE A 3 14.46 -30.34 -24.90
N PHE A 4 15.55 -29.59 -25.08
CA PHE A 4 15.66 -28.17 -24.82
C PHE A 4 14.81 -27.43 -25.85
N LEU A 5 13.92 -26.57 -25.41
CA LEU A 5 13.37 -25.53 -26.29
C LEU A 5 13.62 -24.18 -25.62
N THR A 6 14.72 -23.58 -26.06
CA THR A 6 15.06 -22.18 -25.80
C THR A 6 14.12 -21.33 -26.66
N LEU A 7 13.16 -20.65 -26.10
CA LEU A 7 12.44 -19.56 -26.75
C LEU A 7 12.84 -18.24 -26.11
N LEU A 8 13.67 -17.52 -26.88
CA LEU A 8 13.97 -16.11 -26.71
C LEU A 8 12.66 -15.34 -26.97
N PHE A 9 11.98 -14.86 -25.93
CA PHE A 9 11.00 -13.79 -26.05
C PHE A 9 11.67 -12.50 -25.59
N ALA A 10 12.07 -11.69 -26.59
CA ALA A 10 12.40 -10.30 -26.37
C ALA A 10 11.14 -9.60 -25.86
N LEU A 11 11.11 -9.27 -24.58
CA LEU A 11 10.11 -8.38 -24.01
C LEU A 11 10.29 -6.99 -24.65
N CYS A 12 9.38 -6.62 -25.52
CA CYS A 12 9.09 -5.23 -25.80
C CYS A 12 8.43 -4.62 -24.56
N LEU A 13 9.25 -4.23 -23.59
CA LEU A 13 8.88 -3.12 -22.73
C LEU A 13 8.86 -1.89 -23.65
N PRO A 14 7.81 -1.06 -23.63
CA PRO A 14 7.93 0.25 -24.26
C PRO A 14 9.18 0.87 -23.66
N LEU A 15 10.05 1.36 -24.54
CA LEU A 15 11.11 2.33 -24.20
C LEU A 15 10.38 3.58 -23.68
N ILE A 16 9.96 3.54 -22.43
CA ILE A 16 9.66 4.73 -21.67
C ILE A 16 11.00 5.44 -21.63
N GLY A 17 11.09 6.55 -22.38
CA GLY A 17 12.25 7.41 -22.35
C GLY A 17 12.69 7.58 -20.91
N LYS A 18 13.99 7.78 -20.68
CA LYS A 18 14.56 8.12 -19.38
C LYS A 18 13.81 9.34 -18.81
N ALA A 19 12.63 9.12 -18.23
CA ALA A 19 12.12 10.00 -17.23
C ALA A 19 13.13 9.82 -16.08
N GLU A 20 13.98 10.80 -15.86
CA GLU A 20 14.65 10.97 -14.59
C GLU A 20 13.52 11.00 -13.57
N TYR A 21 13.37 9.94 -12.79
CA TYR A 21 12.52 9.94 -11.62
C TYR A 21 13.13 10.94 -10.63
N SER A 22 12.67 12.17 -10.74
CA SER A 22 13.07 13.26 -9.88
C SER A 22 12.01 13.35 -8.80
N HIS A 23 12.41 13.11 -7.57
CA HIS A 23 11.59 13.32 -6.37
C HIS A 23 11.70 14.78 -5.91
N ASN A 24 11.73 15.74 -6.83
CA ASN A 24 12.01 17.15 -6.55
C ASN A 24 11.04 17.73 -5.51
N TYR A 25 9.79 17.29 -5.47
CA TYR A 25 8.82 17.74 -4.49
C TYR A 25 9.12 17.15 -3.10
N LEU A 26 9.28 15.84 -3.01
CA LEU A 26 9.55 15.14 -1.74
C LEU A 26 10.91 15.49 -1.16
N ASP A 27 11.92 15.76 -1.99
CA ASP A 27 13.25 16.18 -1.54
C ASP A 27 13.25 17.57 -0.89
N GLY A 28 12.21 18.37 -1.11
CA GLY A 28 11.98 19.63 -0.39
C GLY A 28 11.65 19.43 1.10
N TYR A 29 11.29 18.23 1.52
CA TYR A 29 10.93 17.91 2.91
C TYR A 29 11.98 16.99 3.55
N PRO A 30 12.58 17.38 4.67
CA PRO A 30 13.67 16.62 5.28
C PRO A 30 13.18 15.25 5.75
N LEU A 31 14.00 14.22 5.52
CA LEU A 31 13.82 12.91 6.14
C LEU A 31 14.12 13.03 7.63
N GLN A 32 13.22 12.57 8.46
CA GLN A 32 13.29 12.60 9.91
C GLN A 32 13.19 11.19 10.47
N MET A 33 13.58 11.01 11.72
CA MET A 33 13.52 9.74 12.44
C MET A 33 12.72 9.91 13.71
N ALA A 34 11.89 8.93 14.03
CA ALA A 34 11.18 8.84 15.29
C ALA A 34 11.43 7.47 15.93
N ALA A 35 11.70 7.46 17.25
CA ALA A 35 11.74 6.23 18.01
C ALA A 35 10.31 5.74 18.26
N VAL A 36 10.00 4.52 17.80
CA VAL A 36 8.71 3.86 17.97
C VAL A 36 8.96 2.48 18.59
N GLY A 37 8.73 2.37 19.90
CA GLY A 37 9.16 1.19 20.65
C GLY A 37 10.67 1.01 20.58
N GLU A 38 11.12 -0.13 20.07
CA GLU A 38 12.53 -0.46 19.87
C GLU A 38 13.06 -0.11 18.47
N LEU A 39 12.22 0.48 17.61
CA LEU A 39 12.56 0.77 16.22
C LEU A 39 12.72 2.27 16.00
N ASP A 40 13.58 2.61 15.06
CA ASP A 40 13.65 3.93 14.44
C ASP A 40 12.85 3.89 13.14
N ILE A 41 11.81 4.72 13.04
CA ILE A 41 10.96 4.86 11.86
C ILE A 41 11.29 6.16 11.14
N ALA A 42 11.68 6.04 9.89
CA ALA A 42 11.94 7.18 9.01
C ALA A 42 10.65 7.75 8.44
N TYR A 43 10.54 9.06 8.38
CA TYR A 43 9.36 9.73 7.86
C TYR A 43 9.67 11.12 7.27
N ARG A 44 8.74 11.63 6.48
CA ARG A 44 8.69 13.02 6.01
C ARG A 44 7.32 13.60 6.30
N ILE A 45 7.24 14.91 6.48
CA ILE A 45 5.97 15.63 6.55
C ILE A 45 5.96 16.64 5.40
N ALA A 46 5.08 16.42 4.43
CA ALA A 46 4.87 17.35 3.33
C ALA A 46 3.78 18.36 3.72
N GLU A 47 4.01 19.63 3.36
CA GLU A 47 3.12 20.76 3.61
C GLU A 47 2.68 20.91 5.09
N PRO A 48 3.60 20.93 6.06
CA PRO A 48 3.25 21.04 7.46
C PRO A 48 2.45 22.33 7.75
N GLY A 49 1.43 22.21 8.59
CA GLY A 49 0.63 23.35 9.00
C GLY A 49 -0.25 23.04 10.23
N PRO A 50 -0.32 23.94 11.22
CA PRO A 50 -0.98 23.66 12.52
C PRO A 50 -2.48 23.36 12.35
N ASP A 51 -3.13 24.00 11.39
CA ASP A 51 -4.58 23.90 11.17
C ASP A 51 -4.97 22.97 10.01
N LYS A 52 -3.98 22.35 9.32
CA LYS A 52 -4.26 21.43 8.21
C LYS A 52 -4.74 20.09 8.75
N PRO A 53 -5.78 19.49 8.17
CA PRO A 53 -6.12 18.11 8.46
C PRO A 53 -4.97 17.18 8.05
N LYS A 54 -4.79 16.09 8.80
CA LYS A 54 -3.64 15.20 8.71
C LYS A 54 -3.99 13.96 7.89
N ALA A 55 -3.07 13.57 7.01
CA ALA A 55 -3.14 12.30 6.30
C ALA A 55 -1.83 11.52 6.48
N VAL A 56 -1.95 10.22 6.71
CA VAL A 56 -0.81 9.29 6.79
C VAL A 56 -0.86 8.38 5.58
N VAL A 57 0.22 8.29 4.81
CA VAL A 57 0.30 7.45 3.63
C VAL A 57 1.28 6.29 3.84
N ILE A 58 0.80 5.05 3.62
CA ILE A 58 1.49 3.80 3.92
C ILE A 58 1.71 3.02 2.62
N MET A 59 2.97 2.90 2.17
CA MET A 59 3.30 2.21 0.93
C MET A 59 3.28 0.68 1.10
N GLY A 60 3.17 -0.01 -0.03
CA GLY A 60 3.11 -1.46 -0.11
C GLY A 60 4.46 -2.16 0.02
N LEU A 61 4.48 -3.39 -0.46
CA LEU A 61 5.57 -4.36 -0.36
C LEU A 61 6.91 -3.78 -0.82
N GLY A 62 7.88 -3.70 0.08
CA GLY A 62 9.22 -3.17 -0.20
C GLY A 62 9.29 -1.69 -0.54
N GLY A 63 8.18 -0.96 -0.52
CA GLY A 63 8.12 0.46 -0.85
C GLY A 63 8.44 1.38 0.32
N SER A 64 9.23 2.41 0.07
CA SER A 64 9.53 3.51 0.99
C SER A 64 8.63 4.72 0.75
N ASN A 65 8.83 5.78 1.52
CA ASN A 65 8.05 7.03 1.43
C ASN A 65 8.08 7.66 0.03
N VAL A 66 9.19 7.56 -0.73
CA VAL A 66 9.31 8.14 -2.07
C VAL A 66 8.58 7.34 -3.16
N ALA A 67 8.21 6.10 -2.91
CA ALA A 67 7.51 5.26 -3.90
C ALA A 67 6.08 5.74 -4.22
N TRP A 68 5.54 6.68 -3.45
CA TRP A 68 4.26 7.34 -3.75
C TRP A 68 4.34 8.28 -4.96
N GLY A 69 5.53 8.80 -5.27
CA GLY A 69 5.76 9.77 -6.34
C GLY A 69 5.29 11.19 -6.02
N ASP A 70 5.97 12.15 -6.62
CA ASP A 70 5.74 13.58 -6.37
C ASP A 70 4.34 14.04 -6.78
N ALA A 71 3.81 13.52 -7.88
CA ALA A 71 2.52 13.96 -8.43
C ALA A 71 1.35 13.66 -7.50
N LEU A 72 1.29 12.45 -6.93
CA LEU A 72 0.22 12.07 -6.00
C LEU A 72 0.33 12.87 -4.71
N ILE A 73 1.52 12.94 -4.12
CA ILE A 73 1.71 13.62 -2.83
C ILE A 73 1.48 15.12 -2.95
N SER A 74 2.02 15.77 -3.99
CA SER A 74 1.73 17.19 -4.22
C SER A 74 0.25 17.45 -4.50
N GLY A 75 -0.44 16.53 -5.18
CA GLY A 75 -1.87 16.63 -5.41
C GLY A 75 -2.67 16.64 -4.10
N LEU A 76 -2.41 15.68 -3.20
CA LEU A 76 -3.04 15.63 -1.88
C LEU A 76 -2.71 16.86 -1.03
N ALA A 77 -1.46 17.30 -1.04
CA ALA A 77 -1.00 18.48 -0.31
C ALA A 77 -1.65 19.78 -0.82
N ASN A 78 -1.80 19.91 -2.15
CA ASN A 78 -2.54 21.02 -2.78
C ASN A 78 -4.04 20.98 -2.44
N GLY A 79 -4.60 19.80 -2.12
CA GLY A 79 -5.93 19.63 -1.54
C GLY A 79 -6.07 20.19 -0.12
N GLY A 80 -5.00 20.71 0.47
CA GLY A 80 -5.02 21.35 1.80
C GLY A 80 -4.60 20.46 2.96
N TYR A 81 -4.10 19.25 2.69
CA TYR A 81 -3.69 18.28 3.70
C TYR A 81 -2.22 18.38 4.07
N GLU A 82 -1.89 18.11 5.33
CA GLU A 82 -0.54 17.80 5.78
C GLU A 82 -0.34 16.29 5.65
N ILE A 83 0.71 15.87 4.94
CA ILE A 83 0.93 14.46 4.58
C ILE A 83 2.12 13.90 5.35
N LEU A 84 1.89 12.91 6.20
CA LEU A 84 2.93 12.10 6.84
C LEU A 84 3.22 10.88 5.97
N LEU A 85 4.43 10.83 5.44
CA LEU A 85 4.94 9.70 4.66
C LEU A 85 5.96 8.94 5.51
N LEU A 86 5.80 7.64 5.66
CA LEU A 86 6.74 6.82 6.41
C LEU A 86 7.42 5.76 5.54
N ASP A 87 8.60 5.37 5.95
CA ASP A 87 9.20 4.10 5.55
C ASP A 87 8.70 3.02 6.52
N ASN A 88 8.01 2.02 6.00
CA ASN A 88 7.67 0.87 6.83
C ASN A 88 8.93 0.26 7.45
N ARG A 89 8.81 -0.42 8.63
CA ARG A 89 9.93 -1.22 9.13
C ARG A 89 10.51 -2.06 7.99
N ASP A 90 11.81 -2.26 7.98
CA ASP A 90 12.53 -3.02 6.98
C ASP A 90 12.66 -2.36 5.58
N THR A 91 12.20 -1.12 5.40
CA THR A 91 12.40 -0.37 4.14
C THR A 91 13.06 0.97 4.39
N GLY A 92 13.59 1.56 3.33
CA GLY A 92 14.15 2.91 3.34
C GLY A 92 15.21 3.10 4.41
N ALA A 93 15.02 4.14 5.21
CA ALA A 93 15.90 4.47 6.34
C ALA A 93 15.36 3.98 7.69
N SER A 94 14.18 3.34 7.73
CA SER A 94 13.67 2.70 8.95
C SER A 94 14.50 1.50 9.37
N THR A 95 14.39 1.09 10.63
CA THR A 95 15.08 -0.10 11.17
C THR A 95 14.94 -1.30 10.25
N ARG A 96 16.07 -1.88 9.88
CA ARG A 96 16.20 -3.02 8.96
C ARG A 96 16.25 -4.33 9.73
N PHE A 97 15.75 -5.40 9.11
CA PHE A 97 15.76 -6.77 9.64
C PHE A 97 16.65 -7.69 8.82
N ASP A 98 17.71 -7.15 8.23
CA ASP A 98 18.61 -7.89 7.34
C ASP A 98 19.31 -9.06 8.04
N GLU A 99 19.59 -8.95 9.36
CA GLU A 99 20.19 -10.03 10.17
C GLU A 99 19.27 -11.26 10.28
N TRP A 100 17.96 -11.09 10.11
CA TRP A 100 17.04 -12.22 10.08
C TRP A 100 17.22 -13.07 8.82
N GLY A 101 17.85 -12.53 7.79
CA GLY A 101 18.15 -13.19 6.53
C GLY A 101 16.96 -13.23 5.57
N GLN A 102 16.99 -14.18 4.64
CA GLN A 102 15.94 -14.40 3.66
C GLN A 102 15.22 -15.72 3.95
N PRO A 103 13.89 -15.75 3.92
CA PRO A 103 13.13 -16.97 4.10
C PRO A 103 13.32 -17.94 2.93
N LEU A 104 13.28 -19.23 3.22
CA LEU A 104 13.21 -20.25 2.18
C LEU A 104 11.78 -20.25 1.60
N LEU A 105 11.53 -19.31 0.66
CA LEU A 105 10.21 -18.91 0.20
C LEU A 105 9.31 -20.10 -0.19
N TRP A 106 9.84 -21.07 -0.97
CA TRP A 106 9.06 -22.24 -1.39
C TRP A 106 8.59 -23.10 -0.21
N TRP A 107 9.42 -23.19 0.86
CA TRP A 107 9.09 -23.96 2.06
C TRP A 107 8.03 -23.24 2.91
N GLU A 108 8.16 -21.93 3.08
CA GLU A 108 7.20 -21.14 3.82
C GLU A 108 5.84 -21.10 3.09
N LEU A 109 5.84 -21.00 1.76
CA LEU A 109 4.62 -21.11 0.96
C LEU A 109 3.96 -22.50 1.06
N LEU A 110 4.76 -23.57 1.09
CA LEU A 110 4.22 -24.90 1.31
C LEU A 110 3.58 -25.04 2.70
N LYS A 111 4.23 -24.52 3.74
CA LYS A 111 3.65 -24.49 5.09
C LYS A 111 2.31 -23.73 5.11
N TYR A 112 2.29 -22.54 4.49
CA TYR A 112 1.07 -21.73 4.40
C TYR A 112 -0.07 -22.49 3.71
N ARG A 113 0.20 -23.12 2.57
CA ARG A 113 -0.80 -23.92 1.83
C ARG A 113 -1.31 -25.12 2.63
N LEU A 114 -0.51 -25.66 3.52
CA LEU A 114 -0.88 -26.78 4.40
C LEU A 114 -1.50 -26.32 5.74
N GLY A 115 -1.71 -25.00 5.91
CA GLY A 115 -2.30 -24.42 7.14
C GLY A 115 -1.33 -24.32 8.33
N PHE A 116 -0.03 -24.49 8.11
CA PHE A 116 0.99 -24.28 9.13
C PHE A 116 1.41 -22.81 9.25
N SER A 117 1.82 -22.44 10.47
CA SER A 117 2.35 -21.09 10.72
C SER A 117 3.62 -20.82 9.90
N VAL A 118 3.66 -19.67 9.29
CA VAL A 118 4.80 -19.14 8.53
C VAL A 118 5.80 -18.46 9.48
N ASN A 119 7.09 -18.63 9.22
CA ASN A 119 8.12 -17.93 9.96
C ASN A 119 8.33 -16.52 9.37
N ALA A 120 8.18 -15.49 10.19
CA ALA A 120 8.39 -14.09 9.81
C ALA A 120 9.00 -13.31 10.97
N PRO A 121 9.83 -12.30 10.70
CA PRO A 121 10.45 -11.48 11.75
C PRO A 121 9.44 -10.56 12.47
N TYR A 122 8.33 -10.27 11.82
CA TYR A 122 7.22 -9.43 12.30
C TYR A 122 5.91 -9.80 11.62
N THR A 123 4.84 -9.14 11.99
CA THR A 123 3.48 -9.27 11.44
C THR A 123 3.00 -7.92 10.90
N LEU A 124 1.91 -7.90 10.14
CA LEU A 124 1.26 -6.64 9.74
C LEU A 124 0.66 -5.90 10.94
N ASN A 125 0.28 -6.60 12.01
CA ASN A 125 -0.22 -5.96 13.23
C ASN A 125 0.86 -5.12 13.91
N GLU A 126 2.10 -5.62 13.95
CA GLU A 126 3.24 -4.85 14.45
C GLU A 126 3.55 -3.65 13.56
N MET A 127 3.38 -3.78 12.22
CA MET A 127 3.51 -2.65 11.29
C MET A 127 2.39 -1.61 11.49
N GLY A 128 1.18 -2.04 11.80
CA GLY A 128 0.08 -1.14 12.20
C GLY A 128 0.36 -0.41 13.50
N ALA A 129 0.97 -1.09 14.47
CA ALA A 129 1.41 -0.48 15.72
C ALA A 129 2.53 0.57 15.50
N ASP A 130 3.43 0.35 14.53
CA ASP A 130 4.43 1.36 14.16
C ASP A 130 3.79 2.64 13.63
N VAL A 131 2.78 2.51 12.77
CA VAL A 131 2.05 3.69 12.25
C VAL A 131 1.39 4.46 13.39
N ALA A 132 0.70 3.76 14.29
CA ALA A 132 0.05 4.38 15.44
C ALA A 132 1.07 5.04 16.39
N GLY A 133 2.21 4.38 16.64
CA GLY A 133 3.29 4.91 17.44
C GLY A 133 4.01 6.11 16.80
N LEU A 134 4.18 6.09 15.48
CA LEU A 134 4.72 7.24 14.74
C LEU A 134 3.77 8.44 14.82
N MET A 135 2.45 8.22 14.69
CA MET A 135 1.45 9.27 14.86
C MET A 135 1.58 9.92 16.26
N ASP A 136 1.75 9.11 17.30
CA ASP A 136 2.00 9.63 18.65
C ASP A 136 3.29 10.44 18.75
N ALA A 137 4.37 9.93 18.15
CA ALA A 137 5.69 10.57 18.19
C ALA A 137 5.70 11.94 17.48
N VAL A 138 4.88 12.12 16.42
CA VAL A 138 4.76 13.39 15.69
C VAL A 138 3.60 14.26 16.18
N GLY A 139 2.85 13.80 17.19
CA GLY A 139 1.76 14.55 17.80
C GLY A 139 0.46 14.55 17.01
N TYR A 140 0.21 13.53 16.18
CA TYR A 140 -1.06 13.36 15.46
C TYR A 140 -2.07 12.61 16.33
N GLU A 141 -3.09 13.30 16.79
CA GLU A 141 -4.21 12.66 17.52
C GLU A 141 -5.04 11.79 16.59
N GLN A 142 -5.40 12.32 15.42
CA GLN A 142 -6.17 11.64 14.37
C GLN A 142 -5.65 12.02 13.00
N ALA A 143 -5.78 11.10 12.03
CA ALA A 143 -5.47 11.35 10.63
C ALA A 143 -6.36 10.53 9.70
N HIS A 144 -6.46 10.93 8.43
CA HIS A 144 -6.90 10.07 7.35
C HIS A 144 -5.81 9.05 7.07
N ILE A 145 -6.15 7.76 7.12
CA ILE A 145 -5.18 6.67 6.92
C ILE A 145 -5.32 6.15 5.50
N ILE A 146 -4.26 6.29 4.72
CA ILE A 146 -4.22 5.95 3.29
C ILE A 146 -3.18 4.86 3.09
N GLY A 147 -3.54 3.77 2.45
CA GLY A 147 -2.59 2.70 2.19
C GLY A 147 -2.77 2.03 0.83
N ALA A 148 -1.65 1.70 0.19
CA ALA A 148 -1.64 1.00 -1.09
C ALA A 148 -1.09 -0.43 -0.95
N SER A 149 -1.76 -1.42 -1.55
CA SER A 149 -1.34 -2.82 -1.54
C SER A 149 -1.16 -3.36 -0.09
N MET A 150 0.02 -3.84 0.28
CA MET A 150 0.35 -4.20 1.68
C MET A 150 0.12 -3.01 2.63
N GLY A 151 0.42 -1.79 2.21
CA GLY A 151 0.12 -0.58 2.99
C GLY A 151 -1.38 -0.40 3.24
N GLY A 152 -2.23 -0.83 2.31
CA GLY A 152 -3.67 -0.87 2.51
C GLY A 152 -4.09 -1.91 3.55
N MET A 153 -3.40 -3.06 3.62
CA MET A 153 -3.61 -4.04 4.70
C MET A 153 -3.25 -3.44 6.07
N ILE A 154 -2.13 -2.72 6.14
CA ILE A 154 -1.68 -2.03 7.36
C ILE A 154 -2.68 -0.92 7.73
N ALA A 155 -3.14 -0.13 6.76
CA ALA A 155 -4.14 0.91 6.96
C ALA A 155 -5.46 0.36 7.51
N GLN A 156 -5.92 -0.79 7.02
CA GLN A 156 -7.08 -1.52 7.55
C GLN A 156 -6.87 -1.92 9.01
N ILE A 157 -5.68 -2.43 9.37
CA ILE A 157 -5.31 -2.78 10.75
C ILE A 157 -5.34 -1.53 11.64
N VAL A 158 -4.75 -0.42 11.18
CA VAL A 158 -4.79 0.84 11.93
C VAL A 158 -6.22 1.30 12.16
N ALA A 159 -7.07 1.25 11.13
CA ALA A 159 -8.47 1.64 11.24
C ALA A 159 -9.28 0.73 12.19
N ALA A 160 -8.99 -0.56 12.24
CA ALA A 160 -9.68 -1.52 13.10
C ALA A 160 -9.18 -1.46 14.55
N GLN A 161 -7.84 -1.45 14.76
CA GLN A 161 -7.24 -1.56 16.09
C GLN A 161 -7.06 -0.19 16.78
N TYR A 162 -6.97 0.90 16.01
CA TYR A 162 -6.78 2.27 16.51
C TYR A 162 -7.87 3.22 16.00
N PRO A 163 -9.16 2.91 16.24
CA PRO A 163 -10.27 3.73 15.70
C PRO A 163 -10.22 5.19 16.19
N GLY A 164 -9.69 5.43 17.41
CA GLY A 164 -9.50 6.78 17.93
C GLY A 164 -8.46 7.61 17.16
N LYS A 165 -7.56 6.99 16.40
CA LYS A 165 -6.55 7.63 15.57
C LYS A 165 -6.97 7.78 14.11
N THR A 166 -8.02 7.08 13.68
CA THR A 166 -8.46 6.99 12.29
C THR A 166 -9.63 7.93 12.03
N ARG A 167 -9.39 8.97 11.25
CA ARG A 167 -10.41 9.91 10.77
C ARG A 167 -11.23 9.33 9.64
N SER A 168 -10.56 8.75 8.67
CA SER A 168 -11.11 7.90 7.60
C SER A 168 -10.06 6.92 7.10
N LEU A 169 -10.51 5.92 6.34
CA LEU A 169 -9.66 4.95 5.68
C LEU A 169 -9.76 5.10 4.17
N ILE A 170 -8.61 5.11 3.48
CA ILE A 170 -8.52 4.94 2.02
C ILE A 170 -7.64 3.73 1.74
N SER A 171 -8.25 2.67 1.19
CA SER A 171 -7.58 1.41 0.87
C SER A 171 -7.46 1.24 -0.64
N ILE A 172 -6.24 1.25 -1.17
CA ILE A 172 -5.95 1.23 -2.61
C ILE A 172 -5.37 -0.13 -2.99
N MET A 173 -5.93 -0.82 -4.02
CA MET A 173 -5.46 -2.10 -4.58
C MET A 173 -5.00 -3.10 -3.50
N SER A 174 -5.80 -3.31 -2.46
CA SER A 174 -5.46 -4.08 -1.28
C SER A 174 -6.41 -5.26 -1.04
N THR A 175 -6.16 -6.05 0.00
CA THR A 175 -6.90 -7.27 0.32
C THR A 175 -7.06 -7.45 1.82
N THR A 176 -8.06 -8.25 2.22
CA THR A 176 -8.18 -8.83 3.57
C THR A 176 -7.35 -10.10 3.73
N ASN A 177 -6.84 -10.65 2.63
CA ASN A 177 -6.18 -11.95 2.54
C ASN A 177 -7.12 -13.13 2.85
N ALA A 178 -8.41 -12.99 2.57
CA ALA A 178 -9.38 -14.07 2.74
C ALA A 178 -9.10 -15.23 1.77
N PRO A 179 -9.13 -16.50 2.24
CA PRO A 179 -8.67 -17.66 1.45
C PRO A 179 -9.56 -18.03 0.26
N HIS A 180 -10.79 -17.51 0.19
CA HIS A 180 -11.72 -17.75 -0.90
C HIS A 180 -11.56 -16.79 -2.08
N LEU A 181 -10.73 -15.75 -1.92
CA LEU A 181 -10.49 -14.75 -2.98
C LEU A 181 -9.57 -15.31 -4.06
N PRO A 182 -9.69 -14.83 -5.31
CA PRO A 182 -8.90 -15.34 -6.42
C PRO A 182 -7.40 -15.12 -6.19
N PRO A 183 -6.54 -16.06 -6.58
CA PRO A 183 -5.10 -15.88 -6.53
C PRO A 183 -4.64 -14.85 -7.59
N PRO A 184 -3.41 -14.34 -7.48
CA PRO A 184 -2.77 -13.59 -8.55
C PRO A 184 -2.79 -14.34 -9.88
N THR A 185 -2.78 -13.61 -10.99
CA THR A 185 -2.54 -14.21 -12.30
C THR A 185 -1.12 -14.80 -12.36
N GLU A 186 -0.91 -15.84 -13.19
CA GLU A 186 0.41 -16.47 -13.34
C GLU A 186 1.49 -15.44 -13.75
N GLU A 187 1.14 -14.49 -14.61
CA GLU A 187 2.03 -13.42 -15.06
C GLU A 187 2.41 -12.49 -13.92
N ALA A 188 1.45 -12.05 -13.12
CA ALA A 188 1.68 -11.16 -11.99
C ALA A 188 2.48 -11.86 -10.86
N GLU A 189 2.20 -13.15 -10.59
CA GLU A 189 2.98 -13.96 -9.65
C GLU A 189 4.44 -14.09 -10.10
N MET A 190 4.66 -14.32 -11.39
CA MET A 190 6.00 -14.41 -11.97
C MET A 190 6.76 -13.07 -11.86
N ARG A 191 6.10 -11.96 -12.16
CA ARG A 191 6.67 -10.60 -12.02
C ARG A 191 7.09 -10.33 -10.57
N LEU A 192 6.19 -10.64 -9.61
CA LEU A 192 6.47 -10.46 -8.18
C LEU A 192 7.66 -11.34 -7.72
N ARG A 193 7.69 -12.60 -8.16
CA ARG A 193 8.78 -13.52 -7.84
C ARG A 193 10.12 -13.00 -8.35
N ASN A 194 10.19 -12.56 -9.60
CA ASN A 194 11.42 -12.02 -10.20
C ASN A 194 11.90 -10.75 -9.47
N LEU A 195 10.99 -9.91 -9.00
CA LEU A 195 11.32 -8.75 -8.17
C LEU A 195 11.88 -9.16 -6.80
N ALA A 196 11.27 -10.17 -6.17
CA ALA A 196 11.64 -10.61 -4.83
C ALA A 196 12.93 -11.45 -4.79
N THR A 197 13.30 -12.14 -5.89
CA THR A 197 14.49 -13.00 -5.95
C THR A 197 15.74 -12.29 -6.45
N GLY A 198 15.64 -11.02 -6.86
CA GLY A 198 16.79 -10.24 -7.32
C GLY A 198 17.43 -10.74 -8.63
N GLU A 199 16.71 -11.55 -9.43
CA GLU A 199 17.18 -12.00 -10.75
C GLU A 199 17.30 -10.86 -11.79
N ALA A 200 17.19 -9.61 -11.32
CA ALA A 200 17.31 -8.42 -12.14
C ALA A 200 18.79 -8.00 -12.27
N GLU A 201 19.20 -7.66 -13.47
CA GLU A 201 20.52 -7.06 -13.75
C GLU A 201 20.78 -5.85 -12.82
N ALA A 202 22.04 -5.63 -12.43
CA ALA A 202 22.45 -4.58 -11.47
C ALA A 202 21.89 -3.16 -11.81
N ASN A 203 21.76 -2.83 -13.09
CA ASN A 203 21.17 -1.56 -13.56
C ASN A 203 19.66 -1.46 -13.26
N ARG A 204 18.96 -2.60 -13.24
CA ARG A 204 17.54 -2.66 -12.91
C ARG A 204 17.33 -2.55 -11.40
N GLU A 205 18.22 -3.13 -10.61
CA GLU A 205 18.19 -3.01 -9.16
C GLU A 205 18.33 -1.53 -8.72
N GLN A 206 19.28 -0.80 -9.31
CA GLN A 206 19.43 0.63 -9.06
C GLN A 206 18.17 1.41 -9.45
N SER A 207 17.59 1.14 -10.63
CA SER A 207 16.34 1.78 -11.06
C SER A 207 15.15 1.47 -10.14
N ILE A 208 15.11 0.29 -9.53
CA ILE A 208 14.09 -0.07 -8.54
C ILE A 208 14.28 0.75 -7.27
N ARG A 209 15.52 0.88 -6.79
CA ARG A 209 15.87 1.69 -5.60
C ARG A 209 15.61 3.18 -5.83
N ASP A 210 15.92 3.70 -7.02
CA ASP A 210 15.64 5.10 -7.39
C ASP A 210 14.14 5.42 -7.33
N ARG A 211 13.29 4.41 -7.55
CA ARG A 211 11.83 4.51 -7.37
C ARG A 211 11.36 4.23 -5.95
N GLY A 212 12.27 4.07 -5.00
CA GLY A 212 11.96 3.87 -3.58
C GLY A 212 11.56 2.44 -3.20
N PHE A 213 11.92 1.43 -3.98
CA PHE A 213 11.66 0.03 -3.65
C PHE A 213 12.91 -0.71 -3.17
N TYR A 214 12.72 -1.61 -2.22
CA TYR A 214 13.76 -2.39 -1.53
C TYR A 214 13.47 -3.89 -1.71
N PRO A 215 14.00 -4.54 -2.77
CA PRO A 215 13.74 -5.95 -3.07
C PRO A 215 14.10 -6.89 -1.93
N GLU A 216 15.15 -6.58 -1.18
CA GLU A 216 15.65 -7.38 -0.06
C GLU A 216 14.68 -7.50 1.11
N SER A 217 13.77 -6.54 1.30
CA SER A 217 12.72 -6.58 2.32
C SER A 217 11.45 -7.27 1.85
N MET A 218 11.24 -7.37 0.53
CA MET A 218 9.98 -7.88 -0.04
C MET A 218 9.63 -9.28 0.43
N GLN A 219 10.62 -10.17 0.56
CA GLN A 219 10.37 -11.54 1.02
C GLN A 219 9.93 -11.57 2.49
N ARG A 220 10.52 -10.76 3.37
CA ARG A 220 10.15 -10.66 4.78
C ARG A 220 8.77 -10.02 4.96
N HIS A 221 8.46 -9.00 4.17
CA HIS A 221 7.12 -8.40 4.12
C HIS A 221 6.06 -9.43 3.65
N LEU A 222 6.38 -10.23 2.63
CA LEU A 222 5.48 -11.28 2.16
C LEU A 222 5.22 -12.32 3.27
N MET A 223 6.26 -12.69 4.03
CA MET A 223 6.10 -13.57 5.19
C MET A 223 5.23 -12.92 6.27
N ALA A 224 5.34 -11.61 6.49
CA ALA A 224 4.47 -10.89 7.42
C ALA A 224 3.00 -10.94 6.99
N ILE A 225 2.72 -10.81 5.70
CA ILE A 225 1.36 -10.95 5.13
C ILE A 225 0.82 -12.35 5.42
N PHE A 226 1.58 -13.41 5.09
CA PHE A 226 1.13 -14.78 5.29
C PHE A 226 1.00 -15.16 6.77
N LYS A 227 1.88 -14.65 7.63
CA LYS A 227 1.82 -14.90 9.07
C LYS A 227 0.60 -14.22 9.71
N THR A 228 0.23 -13.05 9.23
CA THR A 228 -0.97 -12.33 9.69
C THR A 228 -2.25 -13.03 9.23
N GLY A 229 -2.26 -13.60 8.02
CA GLY A 229 -3.38 -14.40 7.51
C GLY A 229 -4.61 -13.57 7.11
N ASP A 230 -5.79 -14.21 7.19
CA ASP A 230 -7.10 -13.59 6.89
C ASP A 230 -7.48 -12.59 7.98
N ARG A 231 -7.87 -11.39 7.57
CA ARG A 231 -8.27 -10.28 8.44
C ARG A 231 -9.72 -9.84 8.21
N SER A 232 -10.54 -10.69 7.59
CA SER A 232 -11.92 -10.35 7.25
C SER A 232 -12.74 -9.94 8.46
N ASP A 233 -12.65 -10.71 9.55
CA ASP A 233 -13.38 -10.42 10.80
C ASP A 233 -12.92 -9.09 11.42
N GLU A 234 -11.62 -8.80 11.38
CA GLU A 234 -11.05 -7.57 11.87
C GLU A 234 -11.49 -6.36 11.00
N VAL A 235 -11.42 -6.49 9.68
CA VAL A 235 -11.86 -5.45 8.73
C VAL A 235 -13.35 -5.13 8.90
N ALA A 236 -14.17 -6.11 9.21
CA ALA A 236 -15.60 -5.90 9.48
C ALA A 236 -15.87 -5.05 10.74
N THR A 237 -14.88 -4.85 11.61
CA THR A 237 -15.01 -3.95 12.79
C THR A 237 -14.72 -2.50 12.49
N ILE A 238 -14.24 -2.15 11.30
CA ILE A 238 -13.89 -0.78 10.93
C ILE A 238 -15.15 0.08 10.91
N ALA A 239 -15.15 1.12 11.73
CA ALA A 239 -16.25 2.09 11.81
C ALA A 239 -15.93 3.42 11.12
N ALA A 240 -14.67 3.65 10.74
CA ALA A 240 -14.25 4.88 10.07
C ALA A 240 -14.83 4.95 8.65
N PRO A 241 -15.26 6.14 8.18
CA PRO A 241 -15.65 6.34 6.79
C PRO A 241 -14.58 5.81 5.85
N THR A 242 -14.96 4.95 4.90
CA THR A 242 -13.99 4.19 4.10
C THR A 242 -14.21 4.36 2.61
N LEU A 243 -13.12 4.64 1.89
CA LEU A 243 -13.02 4.59 0.43
C LEU A 243 -12.10 3.44 0.03
N VAL A 244 -12.59 2.55 -0.83
CA VAL A 244 -11.79 1.47 -1.43
C VAL A 244 -11.62 1.77 -2.91
N LEU A 245 -10.37 1.93 -3.35
CA LEU A 245 -9.99 2.17 -4.75
C LEU A 245 -9.31 0.91 -5.29
N HIS A 246 -9.67 0.45 -6.49
CA HIS A 246 -9.06 -0.75 -7.06
C HIS A 246 -8.98 -0.66 -8.58
N GLY A 247 -7.87 -1.13 -9.16
CA GLY A 247 -7.71 -1.23 -10.60
C GLY A 247 -8.54 -2.36 -11.20
N ALA A 248 -9.20 -2.10 -12.32
CA ALA A 248 -9.98 -3.12 -13.03
C ALA A 248 -9.09 -4.22 -13.63
N ASP A 249 -7.86 -3.84 -14.00
CA ASP A 249 -6.89 -4.71 -14.67
C ASP A 249 -5.81 -5.25 -13.71
N ASP A 250 -6.05 -5.14 -12.37
CA ASP A 250 -5.11 -5.61 -11.36
C ASP A 250 -5.02 -7.13 -11.35
N GLY A 251 -3.95 -7.64 -11.95
CA GLY A 251 -3.67 -9.08 -12.00
C GLY A 251 -2.90 -9.62 -10.78
N LEU A 252 -2.34 -8.75 -9.92
CA LEU A 252 -1.61 -9.17 -8.73
C LEU A 252 -2.55 -9.33 -7.53
N VAL A 253 -3.42 -8.36 -7.32
CA VAL A 253 -4.50 -8.41 -6.34
C VAL A 253 -5.80 -8.18 -7.12
N PRO A 254 -6.47 -9.23 -7.63
CA PRO A 254 -7.66 -9.06 -8.44
C PRO A 254 -8.74 -8.19 -7.79
N PRO A 255 -9.56 -7.45 -8.56
CA PRO A 255 -10.50 -6.45 -8.03
C PRO A 255 -11.57 -7.01 -7.08
N GLU A 256 -11.78 -8.33 -7.08
CA GLU A 256 -12.64 -9.03 -6.11
C GLU A 256 -12.17 -8.82 -4.67
N HIS A 257 -10.87 -8.62 -4.45
CA HIS A 257 -10.30 -8.33 -3.13
C HIS A 257 -10.78 -6.98 -2.59
N GLY A 258 -10.75 -5.95 -3.43
CA GLY A 258 -11.29 -4.63 -3.06
C GLY A 258 -12.79 -4.65 -2.83
N ARG A 259 -13.55 -5.36 -3.69
CA ARG A 259 -15.00 -5.55 -3.51
C ARG A 259 -15.31 -6.26 -2.20
N HIS A 260 -14.54 -7.30 -1.86
CA HIS A 260 -14.68 -8.02 -0.61
C HIS A 260 -14.41 -7.09 0.58
N THR A 261 -13.29 -6.33 0.57
CA THR A 261 -12.98 -5.35 1.61
C THR A 261 -14.14 -4.37 1.81
N ALA A 262 -14.65 -3.78 0.72
CA ALA A 262 -15.77 -2.85 0.79
C ALA A 262 -17.05 -3.50 1.30
N SER A 263 -17.31 -4.77 0.98
CA SER A 263 -18.51 -5.48 1.44
C SER A 263 -18.52 -5.74 2.95
N LEU A 264 -17.36 -5.76 3.59
CA LEU A 264 -17.21 -6.00 5.03
C LEU A 264 -17.39 -4.72 5.86
N ILE A 265 -17.09 -3.54 5.28
CA ILE A 265 -17.08 -2.28 6.01
C ILE A 265 -18.41 -1.55 5.76
N PRO A 266 -19.23 -1.31 6.77
CA PRO A 266 -20.49 -0.60 6.61
C PRO A 266 -20.28 0.80 5.99
N ASP A 267 -21.17 1.20 5.09
CA ASP A 267 -21.17 2.51 4.43
C ASP A 267 -19.86 2.85 3.67
N SER A 268 -19.02 1.86 3.38
CA SER A 268 -17.85 2.06 2.55
C SER A 268 -18.22 2.34 1.10
N ARG A 269 -17.41 3.16 0.43
CA ARG A 269 -17.52 3.43 -1.01
C ARG A 269 -16.46 2.62 -1.75
N PHE A 270 -16.86 1.89 -2.79
CA PHE A 270 -15.95 1.18 -3.68
C PHE A 270 -15.91 1.86 -5.05
N LEU A 271 -14.71 2.10 -5.57
CA LEU A 271 -14.49 2.60 -6.92
C LEU A 271 -13.54 1.67 -7.67
N LEU A 272 -14.03 1.12 -8.79
CA LEU A 272 -13.23 0.38 -9.75
C LEU A 272 -12.71 1.35 -10.81
N ILE A 273 -11.41 1.29 -11.10
CA ILE A 273 -10.72 2.23 -11.99
C ILE A 273 -10.26 1.47 -13.23
N GLU A 274 -10.89 1.77 -14.37
CA GLU A 274 -10.55 1.18 -15.66
C GLU A 274 -9.12 1.61 -16.08
N GLY A 275 -8.37 0.69 -16.69
CA GLY A 275 -6.98 0.93 -17.14
C GLY A 275 -5.94 0.98 -16.02
N MET A 276 -6.33 0.78 -14.78
CA MET A 276 -5.41 0.69 -13.64
C MET A 276 -5.11 -0.78 -13.33
N GLU A 277 -3.86 -1.16 -13.43
CA GLU A 277 -3.31 -2.43 -12.94
C GLU A 277 -2.93 -2.31 -11.43
N HIS A 278 -1.98 -3.15 -10.96
CA HIS A 278 -1.40 -3.03 -9.61
C HIS A 278 -0.32 -1.93 -9.56
N ASN A 279 -0.68 -0.73 -10.00
CA ASN A 279 0.17 0.46 -10.03
C ASN A 279 -0.71 1.72 -10.02
N MET A 280 -0.08 2.90 -9.97
CA MET A 280 -0.74 4.19 -10.06
C MET A 280 -0.10 4.99 -11.21
N PRO A 281 -0.53 4.74 -12.47
CA PRO A 281 0.05 5.41 -13.62
C PRO A 281 -0.28 6.91 -13.65
N GLU A 282 0.59 7.70 -14.28
CA GLU A 282 0.52 9.17 -14.23
C GLU A 282 -0.82 9.76 -14.71
N ASP A 283 -1.42 9.16 -15.70
CA ASP A 283 -2.72 9.59 -16.26
C ASP A 283 -3.91 9.31 -15.31
N ILE A 284 -3.75 8.38 -14.37
CA ILE A 284 -4.75 8.05 -13.34
C ILE A 284 -4.56 8.89 -12.07
N ILE A 285 -3.37 9.46 -11.82
CA ILE A 285 -3.10 10.23 -10.60
C ILE A 285 -4.12 11.36 -10.36
N PRO A 286 -4.52 12.18 -11.35
CA PRO A 286 -5.52 13.22 -11.10
C PRO A 286 -6.85 12.66 -10.58
N LEU A 287 -7.31 11.54 -11.13
CA LEU A 287 -8.53 10.87 -10.65
C LEU A 287 -8.37 10.38 -9.21
N LEU A 288 -7.22 9.74 -8.90
CA LEU A 288 -6.94 9.28 -7.53
C LEU A 288 -6.94 10.44 -6.54
N VAL A 289 -6.28 11.55 -6.88
CA VAL A 289 -6.25 12.76 -6.04
C VAL A 289 -7.65 13.29 -5.80
N ASP A 290 -8.45 13.46 -6.85
CA ASP A 290 -9.82 13.99 -6.74
C ASP A 290 -10.71 13.09 -5.87
N GLU A 291 -10.65 11.78 -6.05
CA GLU A 291 -11.45 10.83 -5.28
C GLU A 291 -11.02 10.76 -3.80
N MET A 292 -9.72 10.80 -3.55
CA MET A 292 -9.16 10.76 -2.20
C MET A 292 -9.43 12.07 -1.44
N THR A 293 -9.15 13.23 -2.05
CA THR A 293 -9.42 14.53 -1.43
C THR A 293 -10.92 14.73 -1.24
N GLY A 294 -11.74 14.42 -2.25
CA GLY A 294 -13.21 14.50 -2.13
C GLY A 294 -13.78 13.62 -1.01
N HIS A 295 -13.19 12.43 -0.77
CA HIS A 295 -13.56 11.59 0.36
C HIS A 295 -13.16 12.22 1.70
N MET A 296 -11.91 12.69 1.81
CA MET A 296 -11.41 13.33 3.03
C MET A 296 -12.18 14.62 3.35
N ASP A 297 -12.45 15.47 2.36
CA ASP A 297 -13.25 16.71 2.52
C ASP A 297 -14.67 16.43 2.97
N ALA A 298 -15.28 15.36 2.46
CA ALA A 298 -16.62 14.95 2.89
C ALA A 298 -16.64 14.49 4.36
N VAL A 299 -15.53 13.88 4.84
CA VAL A 299 -15.36 13.53 6.26
C VAL A 299 -15.16 14.78 7.11
N GLU A 300 -14.28 15.70 6.68
CA GLU A 300 -13.97 16.92 7.41
C GLU A 300 -15.21 17.83 7.55
N SER A 301 -16.03 17.92 6.51
CA SER A 301 -17.28 18.70 6.54
C SER A 301 -18.44 17.99 7.23
N GLY A 302 -18.30 16.74 7.62
CA GLY A 302 -19.38 15.92 8.17
C GLY A 302 -20.46 15.52 7.14
N ALA A 303 -20.20 15.72 5.84
CA ALA A 303 -21.17 15.47 4.75
C ALA A 303 -21.27 13.97 4.37
N LEU A 304 -20.41 13.10 4.87
CA LEU A 304 -20.39 11.66 4.51
C LEU A 304 -21.63 10.89 4.93
N ALA A 305 -22.35 11.34 5.96
CA ALA A 305 -23.61 10.75 6.38
C ALA A 305 -24.74 10.87 5.33
N THR A 306 -24.60 11.76 4.37
CA THR A 306 -25.62 12.06 3.32
C THR A 306 -25.30 11.45 1.95
N ARG A 307 -24.08 10.86 1.73
CA ARG A 307 -23.68 10.27 0.44
C ARG A 307 -23.68 8.74 0.45
N SER A 308 -24.63 8.11 1.16
CA SER A 308 -24.78 6.65 1.04
C SER A 308 -25.23 6.25 -0.37
N LEU A 309 -24.48 5.39 -1.03
CA LEU A 309 -24.84 4.38 -2.06
C LEU A 309 -25.70 4.78 -3.27
N THR A 310 -26.31 5.95 -3.36
CA THR A 310 -27.35 6.21 -4.37
C THR A 310 -26.84 6.73 -5.72
N THR A 311 -25.58 7.03 -5.90
CA THR A 311 -25.13 7.77 -7.10
C THR A 311 -24.16 7.00 -8.01
N LEU A 312 -23.56 5.90 -7.55
CA LEU A 312 -22.58 5.13 -8.36
C LEU A 312 -23.20 3.96 -9.12
N ASP A 313 -24.28 3.36 -8.62
CA ASP A 313 -25.05 2.33 -9.34
C ASP A 313 -25.71 2.85 -10.64
N LYS A 314 -25.84 4.16 -10.80
CA LYS A 314 -26.39 4.76 -12.04
C LYS A 314 -25.37 4.97 -13.15
N LYS A 315 -24.05 4.92 -12.87
CA LYS A 315 -23.01 5.00 -13.91
C LYS A 315 -22.52 3.63 -14.38
N MET A 316 -22.91 2.55 -13.72
CA MET A 316 -22.53 1.18 -14.06
C MET A 316 -23.72 0.32 -14.52
N ALA A 317 -24.81 0.91 -14.96
CA ALA A 317 -25.85 0.19 -15.72
C ALA A 317 -25.52 0.26 -17.21
N PRO A 318 -25.63 -0.86 -17.95
CA PRO A 318 -25.20 -1.00 -19.35
C PRO A 318 -25.90 -0.06 -20.31
#